data_b1c39e8c9cfbb79900f13686296d8207
#
_entry.id   b1c39e8c9cfbb79900f13686296d8207
#
_cell.length_a   1.000
_cell.length_b   1.000
_cell.length_c   1.000
_cell.angle_alpha   90.00
_cell.angle_beta   90.00
_cell.angle_gamma   90.00
#
_symmetry.space_group_name_H-M   'P 1'
#
loop_
_entity.id
_entity.type
_entity.pdbx_description
1 polymer ?
#
loop_
_entity_poly.entity_id
_entity_poly.type
_entity_poly.pdbx_seq_one_letter_code
_entity_poly.pdbx_strand_id
1 'polypeptide(L)'
;MSEKIVQTAGREQLGEFAPMFAHLNDDVLFGEVWNEEAIDVKTKCIITVVSLMASGITDASLTYHLQNAKAHGVTKDEITAIITHATMYVGWPKGWAVFRLAKEVWNEESPELTE
;
A
#
# COMPACT_ATOMS: atom_id res chain seq x y z
N MET A 1 -20.28 0.34 -6.95
CA MET A 1 -19.88 1.27 -5.98
C MET A 1 -19.01 0.65 -4.95
N SER A 2 -17.88 1.20 -4.70
CA SER A 2 -16.99 0.62 -3.73
C SER A 2 -17.43 0.96 -2.33
N GLU A 3 -17.04 0.13 -1.41
CA GLU A 3 -17.23 0.44 -0.02
C GLU A 3 -16.40 1.65 0.35
N LYS A 4 -16.92 2.44 1.25
CA LYS A 4 -16.22 3.60 1.72
C LYS A 4 -15.09 3.18 2.64
N ILE A 5 -13.94 3.79 2.48
CA ILE A 5 -12.79 3.51 3.32
C ILE A 5 -12.91 4.34 4.59
N VAL A 6 -12.74 3.68 5.72
CA VAL A 6 -12.76 4.31 7.03
C VAL A 6 -11.49 3.90 7.78
N GLN A 7 -10.78 4.87 8.33
CA GLN A 7 -9.57 4.61 9.08
C GLN A 7 -9.63 5.38 10.38
N THR A 8 -9.24 4.73 11.47
CA THR A 8 -9.23 5.36 12.79
C THR A 8 -7.88 5.22 13.49
N ALA A 9 -6.88 4.67 12.80
CA ALA A 9 -5.58 4.43 13.43
C ALA A 9 -4.91 5.71 13.91
N GLY A 10 -5.11 6.82 13.20
CA GLY A 10 -4.53 8.08 13.64
C GLY A 10 -5.06 8.50 15.01
N ARG A 11 -6.38 8.47 15.15
CA ARG A 11 -6.99 8.84 16.44
C ARG A 11 -6.59 7.86 17.53
N GLU A 12 -6.55 6.58 17.21
CA GLU A 12 -6.24 5.57 18.22
C GLU A 12 -4.81 5.68 18.72
N GLN A 13 -3.87 5.96 17.83
CA GLN A 13 -2.46 5.95 18.18
C GLN A 13 -1.93 7.32 18.55
N LEU A 14 -2.42 8.36 17.91
CA LEU A 14 -1.86 9.69 18.02
C LEU A 14 -2.86 10.77 18.35
N GLY A 15 -4.10 10.42 18.66
CA GLY A 15 -5.16 11.42 18.84
C GLY A 15 -4.86 12.42 19.93
N GLU A 16 -4.24 11.96 21.03
CA GLU A 16 -3.92 12.87 22.12
C GLU A 16 -2.59 13.58 21.94
N PHE A 17 -1.64 12.92 21.29
CA PHE A 17 -0.33 13.49 21.10
C PHE A 17 -0.27 14.45 19.93
N ALA A 18 -0.94 14.11 18.84
CA ALA A 18 -0.90 14.89 17.61
C ALA A 18 -2.29 14.93 16.96
N PRO A 19 -3.24 15.67 17.58
CA PRO A 19 -4.63 15.63 17.11
C PRO A 19 -4.83 16.13 15.69
N MET A 20 -4.09 17.14 15.25
CA MET A 20 -4.23 17.62 13.89
C MET A 20 -3.75 16.55 12.91
N PHE A 21 -2.62 15.91 13.21
CA PHE A 21 -2.10 14.85 12.34
C PHE A 21 -3.10 13.69 12.28
N ALA A 22 -3.65 13.30 13.44
CA ALA A 22 -4.63 12.22 13.47
C ALA A 22 -5.86 12.55 12.63
N HIS A 23 -6.32 13.78 12.71
CA HIS A 23 -7.46 14.25 11.91
C HIS A 23 -7.12 14.16 10.41
N LEU A 24 -5.94 14.65 10.03
CA LEU A 24 -5.55 14.64 8.62
C LEU A 24 -5.42 13.20 8.11
N ASN A 25 -4.87 12.32 8.94
CA ASN A 25 -4.74 10.92 8.54
C ASN A 25 -6.10 10.24 8.36
N ASP A 26 -6.96 10.36 9.37
CA ASP A 26 -8.20 9.59 9.38
C ASP A 26 -9.28 10.21 8.51
N ASP A 27 -9.47 11.51 8.64
CA ASP A 27 -10.64 12.17 8.04
C ASP A 27 -10.33 12.72 6.65
N VAL A 28 -9.10 13.16 6.40
CA VAL A 28 -8.76 13.76 5.12
C VAL A 28 -8.11 12.74 4.19
N LEU A 29 -6.99 12.15 4.59
CA LEU A 29 -6.32 11.19 3.72
C LEU A 29 -7.22 10.00 3.44
N PHE A 30 -7.64 9.31 4.48
CA PHE A 30 -8.43 8.10 4.28
C PHE A 30 -9.91 8.39 4.09
N GLY A 31 -10.44 9.42 4.74
CA GLY A 31 -11.85 9.73 4.62
C GLY A 31 -12.23 10.43 3.33
N GLU A 32 -11.33 11.21 2.76
CA GLU A 32 -11.63 11.97 1.55
C GLU A 32 -10.80 11.54 0.36
N VAL A 33 -9.46 11.52 0.49
CA VAL A 33 -8.61 11.27 -0.66
C VAL A 33 -8.73 9.83 -1.15
N TRP A 34 -8.69 8.87 -0.24
CA TRP A 34 -8.83 7.46 -0.62
C TRP A 34 -10.23 7.13 -1.11
N ASN A 35 -11.23 7.92 -0.78
CA ASN A 35 -12.60 7.69 -1.22
C ASN A 35 -12.98 8.49 -2.46
N GLU A 36 -12.06 9.27 -3.02
CA GLU A 36 -12.30 9.97 -4.26
C GLU A 36 -12.43 8.95 -5.38
N GLU A 37 -13.40 9.10 -6.26
CA GLU A 37 -13.83 8.03 -7.15
C GLU A 37 -13.29 8.11 -8.57
N ALA A 38 -12.49 9.11 -8.91
CA ALA A 38 -11.97 9.22 -10.27
C ALA A 38 -11.03 8.06 -10.63
N ILE A 39 -10.33 7.50 -9.65
CA ILE A 39 -9.54 6.29 -9.84
C ILE A 39 -9.93 5.30 -8.75
N ASP A 40 -9.87 4.01 -9.06
CA ASP A 40 -10.36 3.02 -8.11
C ASP A 40 -9.32 2.72 -7.02
N VAL A 41 -9.76 1.98 -6.01
CA VAL A 41 -8.93 1.70 -4.85
C VAL A 41 -7.72 0.85 -5.23
N LYS A 42 -7.91 -0.11 -6.12
CA LYS A 42 -6.80 -0.94 -6.57
C LYS A 42 -5.69 -0.09 -7.17
N THR A 43 -6.05 0.87 -8.02
CA THR A 43 -5.10 1.79 -8.64
C THR A 43 -4.42 2.65 -7.58
N LYS A 44 -5.19 3.13 -6.60
CA LYS A 44 -4.61 3.93 -5.52
C LYS A 44 -3.58 3.13 -4.72
N CYS A 45 -3.86 1.84 -4.48
CA CYS A 45 -2.90 0.98 -3.81
C CYS A 45 -1.60 0.88 -4.60
N ILE A 46 -1.70 0.73 -5.91
CA ILE A 46 -0.52 0.65 -6.77
C ILE A 46 0.27 1.95 -6.72
N ILE A 47 -0.42 3.08 -6.84
CA ILE A 47 0.24 4.38 -6.77
C ILE A 47 0.98 4.53 -5.44
N THR A 48 0.34 4.13 -4.35
CA THR A 48 0.94 4.27 -3.03
C THR A 48 2.20 3.42 -2.90
N VAL A 49 2.14 2.16 -3.34
CA VAL A 49 3.30 1.28 -3.29
C VAL A 49 4.46 1.87 -4.11
N VAL A 50 4.19 2.30 -5.33
CA VAL A 50 5.22 2.84 -6.19
C VAL A 50 5.79 4.13 -5.62
N SER A 51 4.93 4.98 -5.05
CA SER A 51 5.38 6.23 -4.44
C SER A 51 6.31 5.99 -3.27
N LEU A 52 5.97 5.03 -2.40
CA LEU A 52 6.84 4.69 -1.27
C LEU A 52 8.15 4.09 -1.74
N MET A 53 8.09 3.18 -2.72
CA MET A 53 9.29 2.61 -3.31
C MET A 53 10.21 3.69 -3.83
N ALA A 54 9.66 4.61 -4.62
CA ALA A 54 10.45 5.68 -5.22
C ALA A 54 11.07 6.59 -4.16
N SER A 55 10.37 6.77 -3.05
CA SER A 55 10.85 7.60 -1.95
C SER A 55 11.84 6.88 -1.04
N GLY A 56 12.10 5.61 -1.30
CA GLY A 56 13.05 4.84 -0.49
C GLY A 56 12.48 4.32 0.81
N ILE A 57 11.16 4.30 0.95
CA ILE A 57 10.53 3.78 2.17
C ILE A 57 10.26 2.30 1.97
N THR A 58 11.12 1.48 2.59
CA THR A 58 11.09 0.04 2.38
C THR A 58 11.05 -0.72 3.71
N ASP A 59 10.29 -0.18 4.64
CA ASP A 59 10.14 -0.79 5.97
C ASP A 59 8.70 -1.30 6.15
N ALA A 60 8.26 -1.40 7.39
CA ALA A 60 6.93 -1.92 7.71
C ALA A 60 5.81 -1.12 7.07
N SER A 61 6.03 0.18 6.83
CA SER A 61 5.02 0.98 6.16
C SER A 61 4.73 0.46 4.77
N LEU A 62 5.79 0.11 4.03
CA LEU A 62 5.59 -0.44 2.70
C LEU A 62 4.92 -1.80 2.75
N THR A 63 5.32 -2.64 3.72
CA THR A 63 4.69 -3.96 3.86
C THR A 63 3.19 -3.82 4.06
N TYR A 64 2.78 -2.89 4.90
CA TYR A 64 1.35 -2.64 5.13
C TYR A 64 0.64 -2.31 3.81
N HIS A 65 1.25 -1.44 3.00
CA HIS A 65 0.61 -1.05 1.74
C HIS A 65 0.65 -2.15 0.69
N LEU A 66 1.68 -3.03 0.72
CA LEU A 66 1.69 -4.21 -0.13
C LEU A 66 0.56 -5.17 0.25
N GLN A 67 0.36 -5.37 1.55
CA GLN A 67 -0.74 -6.22 2.03
C GLN A 67 -2.09 -5.63 1.60
N ASN A 68 -2.22 -4.32 1.71
CA ASN A 68 -3.44 -3.65 1.32
C ASN A 68 -3.69 -3.78 -0.18
N ALA A 69 -2.63 -3.69 -0.98
CA ALA A 69 -2.75 -3.85 -2.43
C ALA A 69 -3.23 -5.26 -2.77
N LYS A 70 -2.66 -6.27 -2.09
CA LYS A 70 -3.10 -7.64 -2.31
C LYS A 70 -4.56 -7.81 -1.94
N ALA A 71 -4.97 -7.24 -0.82
CA ALA A 71 -6.35 -7.33 -0.37
C ALA A 71 -7.33 -6.69 -1.34
N HIS A 72 -6.88 -5.71 -2.12
CA HIS A 72 -7.73 -5.03 -3.08
C HIS A 72 -7.54 -5.53 -4.50
N GLY A 73 -7.00 -6.72 -4.66
CA GLY A 73 -7.04 -7.38 -5.95
C GLY A 73 -5.79 -7.29 -6.81
N VAL A 74 -4.70 -6.73 -6.28
CA VAL A 74 -3.45 -6.75 -7.03
C VAL A 74 -2.87 -8.16 -6.96
N THR A 75 -2.74 -8.80 -8.11
CA THR A 75 -2.27 -10.19 -8.16
C THR A 75 -0.76 -10.25 -8.09
N LYS A 76 -0.24 -11.48 -7.87
CA LYS A 76 1.20 -11.69 -7.90
C LYS A 76 1.80 -11.26 -9.24
N ASP A 77 1.17 -11.65 -10.34
CA ASP A 77 1.68 -11.28 -11.65
C ASP A 77 1.67 -9.78 -11.85
N GLU A 78 0.64 -9.12 -11.37
CA GLU A 78 0.56 -7.67 -11.47
C GLU A 78 1.63 -6.99 -10.64
N ILE A 79 1.79 -7.41 -9.39
CA ILE A 79 2.75 -6.71 -8.53
C ILE A 79 4.19 -6.92 -9.01
N THR A 80 4.50 -8.11 -9.53
CA THR A 80 5.85 -8.32 -10.04
C THR A 80 6.12 -7.46 -11.27
N ALA A 81 5.13 -7.32 -12.15
CA ALA A 81 5.27 -6.44 -13.32
C ALA A 81 5.39 -4.98 -12.91
N ILE A 82 4.59 -4.56 -11.92
CA ILE A 82 4.62 -3.18 -11.44
C ILE A 82 5.98 -2.83 -10.85
N ILE A 83 6.50 -3.68 -9.97
CA ILE A 83 7.78 -3.41 -9.32
C ILE A 83 8.91 -3.45 -10.35
N THR A 84 8.86 -4.40 -11.27
CA THR A 84 9.87 -4.49 -12.32
C THR A 84 9.90 -3.23 -13.16
N HIS A 85 8.74 -2.76 -13.58
CA HIS A 85 8.65 -1.55 -14.37
C HIS A 85 9.20 -0.34 -13.59
N ALA A 86 8.75 -0.19 -12.34
CA ALA A 86 9.17 0.94 -11.53
C ALA A 86 10.67 0.92 -11.29
N THR A 87 11.26 -0.27 -11.12
CA THR A 87 12.70 -0.41 -10.88
C THR A 87 13.53 0.26 -11.98
N MET A 88 13.06 0.21 -13.22
CA MET A 88 13.78 0.81 -14.34
C MET A 88 13.90 2.32 -14.20
N TYR A 89 13.03 2.93 -13.43
CA TYR A 89 13.00 4.39 -13.27
C TYR A 89 13.51 4.86 -11.93
N VAL A 90 13.42 4.03 -10.88
CA VAL A 90 13.79 4.48 -9.53
C VAL A 90 15.07 3.84 -9.03
N GLY A 91 15.58 2.81 -9.69
CA GLY A 91 16.86 2.23 -9.33
C GLY A 91 16.77 0.79 -8.87
N TRP A 92 17.80 0.04 -9.22
CA TRP A 92 17.86 -1.40 -8.99
C TRP A 92 17.83 -1.78 -7.49
N PRO A 93 18.56 -1.06 -6.62
CA PRO A 93 18.51 -1.42 -5.20
C PRO A 93 17.14 -1.29 -4.57
N LYS A 94 16.36 -0.29 -4.99
CA LYS A 94 14.99 -0.15 -4.49
C LYS A 94 14.13 -1.31 -4.97
N GLY A 95 14.35 -1.76 -6.20
CA GLY A 95 13.62 -2.91 -6.72
C GLY A 95 13.87 -4.14 -5.88
N TRP A 96 15.12 -4.41 -5.54
CA TRP A 96 15.46 -5.54 -4.68
C TRP A 96 14.78 -5.45 -3.33
N ALA A 97 14.85 -4.27 -2.71
CA ALA A 97 14.27 -4.09 -1.38
C ALA A 97 12.76 -4.34 -1.40
N VAL A 98 12.08 -3.82 -2.40
CA VAL A 98 10.63 -3.99 -2.48
C VAL A 98 10.26 -5.44 -2.80
N PHE A 99 11.03 -6.10 -3.67
CA PHE A 99 10.73 -7.50 -3.96
C PHE A 99 10.91 -8.42 -2.76
N ARG A 100 11.86 -8.12 -1.88
CA ARG A 100 11.98 -8.92 -0.66
C ARG A 100 10.70 -8.87 0.16
N LEU A 101 10.10 -7.70 0.27
CA LEU A 101 8.86 -7.55 1.01
C LEU A 101 7.67 -8.14 0.26
N ALA A 102 7.59 -7.88 -1.04
CA ALA A 102 6.47 -8.37 -1.84
C ALA A 102 6.45 -9.89 -1.89
N LYS A 103 7.60 -10.51 -1.95
CA LYS A 103 7.68 -11.97 -1.99
C LYS A 103 7.02 -12.57 -0.76
N GLU A 104 7.21 -11.97 0.39
CA GLU A 104 6.58 -12.47 1.61
C GLU A 104 5.08 -12.27 1.60
N VAL A 105 4.61 -11.14 1.09
CA VAL A 105 3.18 -10.85 1.08
C VAL A 105 2.42 -11.78 0.14
N TRP A 106 2.96 -12.05 -1.04
CA TRP A 106 2.25 -12.87 -2.03
C TRP A 106 2.68 -14.34 -2.01
N ASN A 107 3.60 -14.71 -1.14
CA ASN A 107 4.13 -16.03 -1.17
C ASN A 107 3.29 -17.04 -0.47
N GLU A 108 2.52 -16.68 0.37
CA GLU A 108 1.90 -17.65 1.02
C GLU A 108 0.84 -18.11 0.42
N GLU A 109 0.88 -18.23 -0.28
CA GLU A 109 0.14 -18.93 -0.74
C GLU A 109 0.02 -19.87 -0.35
N SER A 110 0.40 -19.61 0.26
CA SER A 110 0.44 -20.43 0.51
C SER A 110 -0.16 -21.25 0.80
N PRO A 111 0.14 -21.43 1.07
CA PRO A 111 -0.16 -22.72 1.09
C PRO A 111 -1.52 -22.97 1.33
N GLU A 112 -2.05 -22.44 1.77
CA GLU A 112 -3.23 -22.85 1.96
C GLU A 112 -3.98 -22.56 0.98
N LEU A 113 -3.60 -22.04 0.45
CA LEU A 113 -4.23 -21.91 -0.48
C LEU A 113 -4.04 -22.77 -1.34
N THR A 114 -3.40 -23.15 -1.32
CA THR A 114 -3.18 -24.02 -2.16
C THR A 114 -3.63 -25.10 -2.11
N GLU A 115 -3.83 -25.05 -1.75
CA GLU A 115 -4.09 -25.96 -1.95
C GLU A 115 -4.51 -26.37 -2.14
#